data_61d294ca9919d7cebada2e2fd04f3d98
#
_entry.id   61d294ca9919d7cebada2e2fd04f3d98
#
_cell.length_a   1.000
_cell.length_b   1.000
_cell.length_c   1.000
_cell.angle_alpha   90.00
_cell.angle_beta   90.00
_cell.angle_gamma   90.00
#
_symmetry.space_group_name_H-M   'P 1'
#
loop_
_entity.id
_entity.type
_entity.pdbx_description
1 polymer ?
#
loop_
_entity_poly.entity_id
_entity_poly.type
_entity_poly.pdbx_seq_one_letter_code
_entity_poly.pdbx_strand_id
1 'polypeptide(L)'
;GVFYGAFLAFAQTDIKRLLAYTSVSHMGFVVLAIYAGTLVSLQGLMVQMLAHGLSSAALFIMAGQIYERLHTRDMTVMGGMWGQFRRLAPFMMFFCAALLGIPGTGNFIGEILILIGAFAIHPIFVTLATVSLVMAGLYSLMIIYHALFGQNTTLELVKQNHGTLKDLGKRELVLLLSLAIGLVWLGLYPQPVMDKSEGSMQWIASAYAHDVIMADEPMHGIRLIEGNMGDYMHAHHHQLHGQG
;
A
#
# COMPACT_ATOMS: atom_id res chain seq x y z
N GLY A 1 6.09 -10.25 2.30
CA GLY A 1 6.18 -8.79 2.54
C GLY A 1 5.27 -8.35 3.68
N VAL A 2 3.98 -8.70 3.64
CA VAL A 2 2.96 -8.23 4.58
C VAL A 2 3.36 -8.45 6.04
N PHE A 3 3.57 -9.70 6.46
CA PHE A 3 3.96 -10.03 7.83
C PHE A 3 5.37 -9.60 8.19
N TYR A 4 6.32 -9.77 7.28
CA TYR A 4 7.70 -9.39 7.51
C TYR A 4 7.82 -7.90 7.85
N GLY A 5 7.19 -7.04 7.04
CA GLY A 5 7.15 -5.60 7.29
C GLY A 5 6.48 -5.24 8.62
N ALA A 6 5.34 -5.89 8.93
CA ALA A 6 4.62 -5.65 10.18
C ALA A 6 5.44 -6.04 11.42
N PHE A 7 6.05 -7.23 11.45
CA PHE A 7 6.88 -7.66 12.57
C PHE A 7 8.11 -6.77 12.77
N LEU A 8 8.76 -6.36 11.69
CA LEU A 8 9.89 -5.43 11.78
C LEU A 8 9.46 -4.04 12.23
N ALA A 9 8.27 -3.58 11.84
CA ALA A 9 7.72 -2.32 12.34
C ALA A 9 7.56 -2.33 13.86
N PHE A 10 7.03 -3.41 14.43
CA PHE A 10 6.90 -3.56 15.89
C PHE A 10 8.23 -3.51 16.65
N ALA A 11 9.29 -4.00 16.05
CA ALA A 11 10.60 -4.02 16.68
C ALA A 11 11.34 -2.67 16.66
N GLN A 12 10.76 -1.65 16.01
CA GLN A 12 11.42 -0.35 15.87
C GLN A 12 11.03 0.62 16.99
N THR A 13 12.02 1.30 17.52
CA THR A 13 11.84 2.46 18.42
C THR A 13 11.93 3.79 17.65
N ASP A 14 12.62 3.81 16.50
CA ASP A 14 12.73 4.98 15.63
C ASP A 14 11.47 5.13 14.76
N ILE A 15 10.78 6.28 14.90
CA ILE A 15 9.53 6.56 14.16
C ILE A 15 9.70 6.49 12.64
N LYS A 16 10.83 6.94 12.09
CA LYS A 16 11.06 6.88 10.63
C LYS A 16 11.29 5.46 10.13
N ARG A 17 12.01 4.63 10.91
CA ARG A 17 12.19 3.21 10.60
C ARG A 17 10.88 2.45 10.71
N LEU A 18 10.08 2.72 11.73
CA LEU A 18 8.76 2.12 11.89
C LEU A 18 7.91 2.44 10.64
N LEU A 19 7.80 3.71 10.25
CA LEU A 19 7.05 4.13 9.05
C LEU A 19 7.58 3.48 7.75
N ALA A 20 8.89 3.26 7.63
CA ALA A 20 9.45 2.56 6.48
C ALA A 20 9.00 1.09 6.42
N TYR A 21 9.01 0.38 7.55
CA TYR A 21 8.56 -1.02 7.61
C TYR A 21 7.05 -1.17 7.46
N THR A 22 6.26 -0.21 7.94
CA THR A 22 4.81 -0.21 7.65
C THR A 22 4.55 -0.08 6.15
N SER A 23 5.32 0.73 5.44
CA SER A 23 5.24 0.83 3.97
C SER A 23 5.56 -0.51 3.29
N VAL A 24 6.56 -1.26 3.77
CA VAL A 24 6.86 -2.62 3.26
C VAL A 24 5.67 -3.55 3.47
N SER A 25 5.00 -3.48 4.62
CA SER A 25 3.80 -4.28 4.92
C SER A 25 2.66 -3.95 3.95
N HIS A 26 2.33 -2.67 3.77
CA HIS A 26 1.25 -2.25 2.86
C HIS A 26 1.58 -2.56 1.38
N MET A 27 2.85 -2.45 0.96
CA MET A 27 3.24 -2.88 -0.39
C MET A 27 3.09 -4.39 -0.60
N GLY A 28 3.07 -5.18 0.46
CA GLY A 28 2.74 -6.60 0.38
C GLY A 28 1.31 -6.87 -0.16
N PHE A 29 0.34 -6.01 0.13
CA PHE A 29 -1.01 -6.08 -0.47
C PHE A 29 -1.00 -5.75 -1.96
N VAL A 30 -0.16 -4.80 -2.38
CA VAL A 30 0.04 -4.48 -3.81
C VAL A 30 0.56 -5.71 -4.57
N VAL A 31 1.53 -6.41 -4.00
CA VAL A 31 2.06 -7.66 -4.58
C VAL A 31 0.97 -8.74 -4.63
N LEU A 32 0.16 -8.89 -3.56
CA LEU A 32 -0.97 -9.82 -3.55
C LEU A 32 -1.96 -9.51 -4.67
N ALA A 33 -2.27 -8.23 -4.93
CA ALA A 33 -3.16 -7.81 -5.99
C ALA A 33 -2.64 -8.16 -7.39
N ILE A 34 -1.32 -7.99 -7.61
CA ILE A 34 -0.66 -8.37 -8.86
C ILE A 34 -0.78 -9.88 -9.08
N TYR A 35 -0.45 -10.69 -8.08
CA TYR A 35 -0.54 -12.15 -8.21
C TYR A 35 -1.96 -12.68 -8.37
N ALA A 36 -2.96 -11.98 -7.83
CA ALA A 36 -4.37 -12.33 -8.04
C ALA A 36 -4.83 -12.03 -9.47
N GLY A 37 -4.32 -11.00 -10.12
CA GLY A 37 -4.58 -10.66 -11.52
C GLY A 37 -6.03 -10.34 -11.88
N THR A 38 -6.95 -10.25 -10.89
CA THR A 38 -8.35 -9.92 -11.15
C THR A 38 -8.52 -8.42 -11.40
N LEU A 39 -9.49 -8.03 -12.21
CA LEU A 39 -9.77 -6.61 -12.47
C LEU A 39 -10.00 -5.83 -11.18
N VAL A 40 -10.77 -6.39 -10.25
CA VAL A 40 -11.09 -5.74 -8.96
C VAL A 40 -9.83 -5.56 -8.10
N SER A 41 -8.95 -6.58 -8.01
CA SER A 41 -7.71 -6.47 -7.25
C SER A 41 -6.75 -5.45 -7.87
N LEU A 42 -6.67 -5.40 -9.21
CA LEU A 42 -5.83 -4.44 -9.92
C LEU A 42 -6.33 -3.00 -9.80
N GLN A 43 -7.66 -2.79 -9.80
CA GLN A 43 -8.24 -1.48 -9.50
C GLN A 43 -7.95 -1.06 -8.05
N GLY A 44 -8.09 -1.99 -7.10
CA GLY A 44 -7.72 -1.78 -5.70
C GLY A 44 -6.24 -1.42 -5.54
N LEU A 45 -5.36 -2.08 -6.29
CA LEU A 45 -3.92 -1.79 -6.33
C LEU A 45 -3.66 -0.32 -6.71
N MET A 46 -4.32 0.21 -7.74
CA MET A 46 -4.14 1.60 -8.17
C MET A 46 -4.55 2.59 -7.10
N VAL A 47 -5.70 2.36 -6.47
CA VAL A 47 -6.18 3.19 -5.36
C VAL A 47 -5.23 3.10 -4.16
N GLN A 48 -4.76 1.89 -3.81
CA GLN A 48 -3.85 1.65 -2.69
C GLN A 48 -2.50 2.34 -2.88
N MET A 49 -1.90 2.26 -4.07
CA MET A 49 -0.62 2.92 -4.35
C MET A 49 -0.72 4.44 -4.17
N LEU A 50 -1.77 5.07 -4.69
CA LEU A 50 -1.99 6.50 -4.55
C LEU A 50 -2.27 6.89 -3.09
N ALA A 51 -3.18 6.19 -2.43
CA ALA A 51 -3.55 6.47 -1.04
C ALA A 51 -2.38 6.27 -0.08
N HIS A 52 -1.64 5.16 -0.24
CA HIS A 52 -0.44 4.90 0.55
C HIS A 52 0.65 5.95 0.30
N GLY A 53 0.83 6.37 -0.95
CA GLY A 53 1.76 7.45 -1.28
C GLY A 53 1.44 8.76 -0.54
N LEU A 54 0.17 9.16 -0.52
CA LEU A 54 -0.28 10.36 0.18
C LEU A 54 -0.13 10.24 1.71
N SER A 55 -0.58 9.11 2.30
CA SER A 55 -0.54 8.91 3.74
C SER A 55 0.89 8.76 4.28
N SER A 56 1.75 8.00 3.58
CA SER A 56 3.15 7.84 3.98
C SER A 56 3.95 9.12 3.81
N ALA A 57 3.75 9.88 2.72
CA ALA A 57 4.39 11.18 2.55
C ALA A 57 4.05 12.12 3.71
N ALA A 58 2.76 12.21 4.09
CA ALA A 58 2.33 13.03 5.22
C ALA A 58 3.00 12.59 6.53
N LEU A 59 3.03 11.30 6.83
CA LEU A 59 3.65 10.76 8.05
C LEU A 59 5.17 11.00 8.08
N PHE A 60 5.87 10.85 6.96
CA PHE A 60 7.30 11.16 6.89
C PHE A 60 7.59 12.65 7.06
N ILE A 61 6.76 13.53 6.48
CA ILE A 61 6.86 14.98 6.71
C ILE A 61 6.67 15.29 8.19
N MET A 62 5.65 14.71 8.82
CA MET A 62 5.37 14.91 10.25
C MET A 62 6.49 14.37 11.15
N ALA A 63 7.05 13.19 10.83
CA ALA A 63 8.23 12.67 11.52
C ALA A 63 9.46 13.60 11.38
N GLY A 64 9.58 14.28 10.25
CA GLY A 64 10.57 15.36 10.07
C GLY A 64 10.29 16.55 10.96
N GLN A 65 9.04 17.01 10.99
CA GLN A 65 8.60 18.13 11.83
C GLN A 65 8.77 17.88 13.34
N ILE A 66 8.52 16.64 13.77
CA ILE A 66 8.77 16.22 15.17
C ILE A 66 10.27 16.26 15.46
N TYR A 67 11.09 15.73 14.55
CA TYR A 67 12.54 15.74 14.71
C TYR A 67 13.12 17.17 14.81
N GLU A 68 12.65 18.11 14.00
CA GLU A 68 13.08 19.51 14.06
C GLU A 68 12.75 20.18 15.40
N ARG A 69 11.70 19.72 16.09
CA ARG A 69 11.24 20.28 17.37
C ARG A 69 11.82 19.58 18.60
N LEU A 70 11.91 18.26 18.56
CA LEU A 70 12.34 17.45 19.69
C LEU A 70 13.79 16.96 19.58
N HIS A 71 14.43 17.08 18.41
CA HIS A 71 15.77 16.59 18.09
C HIS A 71 15.98 15.09 18.39
N THR A 72 14.89 14.33 18.47
CA THR A 72 14.92 12.87 18.66
C THR A 72 13.97 12.18 17.68
N ARG A 73 14.26 10.92 17.35
CA ARG A 73 13.40 10.02 16.58
C ARG A 73 12.90 8.86 17.42
N ASP A 74 13.40 8.75 18.65
CA ASP A 74 13.06 7.65 19.54
C ASP A 74 11.68 7.88 20.16
N MET A 75 10.72 7.03 19.81
CA MET A 75 9.35 7.10 20.28
C MET A 75 9.21 6.82 21.78
N THR A 76 10.17 6.11 22.39
CA THR A 76 10.11 5.76 23.83
C THR A 76 10.25 6.97 24.72
N VAL A 77 10.94 8.01 24.22
CA VAL A 77 11.17 9.28 24.96
C VAL A 77 10.35 10.44 24.40
N MET A 78 9.68 10.24 23.26
CA MET A 78 8.65 11.15 22.74
C MET A 78 7.38 11.00 23.58
N GLY A 79 6.61 12.04 23.71
CA GLY A 79 5.31 11.93 24.33
C GLY A 79 4.74 13.29 24.68
N GLY A 80 3.48 13.31 25.15
CA GLY A 80 2.83 14.54 25.56
C GLY A 80 2.56 15.54 24.43
N MET A 81 2.77 15.17 23.16
CA MET A 81 2.61 16.09 22.03
C MET A 81 1.15 16.55 21.86
N TRP A 82 0.18 15.74 22.30
CA TRP A 82 -1.24 16.12 22.25
C TRP A 82 -1.55 17.40 23.01
N GLY A 83 -0.99 17.57 24.21
CA GLY A 83 -1.16 18.78 25.02
C GLY A 83 -0.38 19.99 24.53
N GLN A 84 0.69 19.78 23.77
CA GLN A 84 1.63 20.84 23.36
C GLN A 84 1.34 21.38 21.95
N PHE A 85 1.04 20.51 20.99
CA PHE A 85 0.89 20.87 19.59
C PHE A 85 -0.58 20.75 19.15
N ARG A 86 -1.28 21.89 19.09
CA ARG A 86 -2.71 21.95 18.76
C ARG A 86 -3.01 21.57 17.31
N ARG A 87 -2.05 21.72 16.40
CA ARG A 87 -2.20 21.46 14.98
C ARG A 87 -1.51 20.16 14.56
N LEU A 88 -0.26 19.94 14.95
CA LEU A 88 0.50 18.76 14.57
C LEU A 88 -0.12 17.48 15.11
N ALA A 89 -0.56 17.44 16.36
CA ALA A 89 -1.09 16.24 16.98
C ALA A 89 -2.36 15.69 16.32
N PRO A 90 -3.40 16.51 16.00
CA PRO A 90 -4.58 16.02 15.28
C PRO A 90 -4.27 15.49 13.88
N PHE A 91 -3.37 16.14 13.12
CA PHE A 91 -2.94 15.64 11.82
C PHE A 91 -2.22 14.30 11.94
N MET A 92 -1.34 14.15 12.93
CA MET A 92 -0.66 12.90 13.17
C MET A 92 -1.64 11.78 13.50
N MET A 93 -2.61 12.04 14.36
CA MET A 93 -3.66 11.07 14.68
C MET A 93 -4.47 10.70 13.44
N PHE A 94 -4.84 11.68 12.60
CA PHE A 94 -5.58 11.43 11.36
C PHE A 94 -4.80 10.54 10.38
N PHE A 95 -3.51 10.84 10.12
CA PHE A 95 -2.72 10.04 9.18
C PHE A 95 -2.33 8.67 9.73
N CYS A 96 -2.12 8.53 11.03
CA CYS A 96 -1.96 7.21 11.65
C CYS A 96 -3.26 6.39 11.55
N ALA A 97 -4.40 7.03 11.75
CA ALA A 97 -5.71 6.41 11.58
C ALA A 97 -5.98 6.03 10.09
N ALA A 98 -5.55 6.87 9.17
CA ALA A 98 -5.62 6.56 7.74
C ALA A 98 -4.69 5.39 7.35
N LEU A 99 -3.51 5.28 7.98
CA LEU A 99 -2.60 4.14 7.81
C LEU A 99 -3.23 2.83 8.35
N LEU A 100 -4.02 2.91 9.41
CA LEU A 100 -4.82 1.80 9.93
C LEU A 100 -5.89 1.32 8.94
N GLY A 101 -6.26 2.14 7.94
CA GLY A 101 -7.35 1.81 7.01
C GLY A 101 -8.72 2.14 7.59
N ILE A 102 -8.92 3.35 8.15
CA ILE A 102 -10.24 3.77 8.60
C ILE A 102 -11.17 4.02 7.40
N PRO A 103 -12.45 3.57 7.46
CA PRO A 103 -13.45 3.88 6.45
C PRO A 103 -13.51 5.37 6.13
N GLY A 104 -13.58 5.71 4.85
CA GLY A 104 -13.53 7.10 4.37
C GLY A 104 -12.13 7.56 3.93
N THR A 105 -11.11 6.73 4.05
CA THR A 105 -9.77 6.98 3.50
C THR A 105 -9.47 6.09 2.30
N GLY A 106 -8.60 6.56 1.40
CA GLY A 106 -8.23 5.80 0.20
C GLY A 106 -7.52 4.48 0.52
N ASN A 107 -6.75 4.39 1.61
CA ASN A 107 -6.11 3.16 2.04
C ASN A 107 -7.14 2.05 2.32
N PHE A 108 -8.23 2.38 3.01
CA PHE A 108 -9.31 1.43 3.28
C PHE A 108 -9.93 0.86 1.98
N ILE A 109 -10.27 1.75 1.03
CA ILE A 109 -10.86 1.33 -0.23
C ILE A 109 -9.89 0.46 -1.04
N GLY A 110 -8.62 0.86 -1.12
CA GLY A 110 -7.59 0.10 -1.82
C GLY A 110 -7.41 -1.30 -1.24
N GLU A 111 -7.25 -1.42 0.08
CA GLU A 111 -7.07 -2.70 0.77
C GLU A 111 -8.28 -3.62 0.63
N ILE A 112 -9.50 -3.11 0.81
CA ILE A 112 -10.72 -3.91 0.67
C ILE A 112 -10.89 -4.41 -0.76
N LEU A 113 -10.68 -3.58 -1.78
CA LEU A 113 -10.79 -4.01 -3.17
C LEU A 113 -9.75 -5.08 -3.51
N ILE A 114 -8.52 -4.94 -3.01
CA ILE A 114 -7.48 -5.97 -3.17
C ILE A 114 -7.92 -7.29 -2.54
N LEU A 115 -8.39 -7.25 -1.29
CA LEU A 115 -8.82 -8.45 -0.57
C LEU A 115 -10.02 -9.13 -1.26
N ILE A 116 -11.05 -8.37 -1.64
CA ILE A 116 -12.23 -8.91 -2.33
C ILE A 116 -11.82 -9.52 -3.68
N GLY A 117 -11.03 -8.78 -4.49
CA GLY A 117 -10.60 -9.25 -5.80
C GLY A 117 -9.69 -10.46 -5.73
N ALA A 118 -8.79 -10.53 -4.76
CA ALA A 118 -7.85 -11.63 -4.60
C ALA A 118 -8.50 -12.87 -3.95
N PHE A 119 -9.58 -12.71 -3.18
CA PHE A 119 -10.22 -13.81 -2.46
C PHE A 119 -10.76 -14.90 -3.39
N ALA A 120 -11.28 -14.52 -4.54
CA ALA A 120 -11.81 -15.46 -5.54
C ALA A 120 -10.75 -16.43 -6.07
N ILE A 121 -9.47 -16.02 -6.12
CA ILE A 121 -8.36 -16.80 -6.68
C ILE A 121 -7.54 -17.47 -5.56
N HIS A 122 -7.24 -16.73 -4.49
CA HIS A 122 -6.32 -17.16 -3.44
C HIS A 122 -6.90 -16.97 -2.03
N PRO A 123 -7.96 -17.68 -1.62
CA PRO A 123 -8.66 -17.45 -0.36
C PRO A 123 -7.76 -17.63 0.88
N ILE A 124 -6.83 -18.59 0.86
CA ILE A 124 -5.92 -18.84 1.97
C ILE A 124 -4.96 -17.68 2.18
N PHE A 125 -4.34 -17.17 1.11
CA PHE A 125 -3.42 -16.04 1.20
C PHE A 125 -4.13 -14.75 1.62
N VAL A 126 -5.36 -14.55 1.15
CA VAL A 126 -6.19 -13.39 1.54
C VAL A 126 -6.59 -13.47 3.00
N THR A 127 -7.01 -14.64 3.48
CA THR A 127 -7.32 -14.82 4.91
C THR A 127 -6.10 -14.53 5.78
N LEU A 128 -4.92 -15.01 5.42
CA LEU A 128 -3.68 -14.66 6.10
C LEU A 128 -3.39 -13.15 6.02
N ALA A 129 -3.51 -12.54 4.84
CA ALA A 129 -3.29 -11.12 4.67
C ALA A 129 -4.25 -10.27 5.52
N THR A 130 -5.50 -10.69 5.70
CA THR A 130 -6.48 -10.01 6.57
C THR A 130 -6.02 -9.98 8.04
N VAL A 131 -5.34 -11.03 8.52
CA VAL A 131 -4.77 -11.03 9.88
C VAL A 131 -3.73 -9.93 10.04
N SER A 132 -3.00 -9.59 8.99
CA SER A 132 -2.00 -8.52 9.05
C SER A 132 -2.60 -7.12 9.17
N LEU A 133 -3.87 -6.92 8.81
CA LEU A 133 -4.57 -5.65 9.06
C LEU A 133 -4.71 -5.38 10.57
N VAL A 134 -4.88 -6.43 11.36
CA VAL A 134 -4.86 -6.30 12.83
C VAL A 134 -3.49 -5.81 13.30
N MET A 135 -2.41 -6.34 12.69
CA MET A 135 -1.05 -5.88 12.97
C MET A 135 -0.87 -4.40 12.57
N ALA A 136 -1.47 -3.99 11.43
CA ALA A 136 -1.45 -2.59 10.99
C ALA A 136 -2.12 -1.68 12.03
N GLY A 137 -3.23 -2.10 12.60
CA GLY A 137 -3.88 -1.42 13.71
C GLY A 137 -2.97 -1.24 14.92
N LEU A 138 -2.30 -2.29 15.32
CA LEU A 138 -1.46 -2.28 16.50
C LEU A 138 -0.25 -1.35 16.36
N TYR A 139 0.49 -1.38 15.24
CA TYR A 139 1.63 -0.46 15.08
C TYR A 139 1.18 1.01 14.89
N SER A 140 0.04 1.26 14.25
CA SER A 140 -0.52 2.61 14.16
C SER A 140 -0.91 3.17 15.53
N LEU A 141 -1.54 2.34 16.38
CA LEU A 141 -1.85 2.68 17.76
C LEU A 141 -0.58 2.88 18.60
N MET A 142 0.47 2.10 18.35
CA MET A 142 1.76 2.25 19.01
C MET A 142 2.38 3.62 18.72
N ILE A 143 2.34 4.08 17.46
CA ILE A 143 2.80 5.43 17.08
C ILE A 143 1.98 6.50 17.84
N ILE A 144 0.64 6.38 17.82
CA ILE A 144 -0.27 7.32 18.46
C ILE A 144 0.03 7.37 19.98
N TYR A 145 0.13 6.21 20.62
CA TYR A 145 0.35 6.14 22.06
C TYR A 145 1.68 6.76 22.47
N HIS A 146 2.79 6.34 21.85
CA HIS A 146 4.11 6.80 22.23
C HIS A 146 4.35 8.27 21.86
N ALA A 147 3.95 8.70 20.68
CA ALA A 147 4.22 10.07 20.24
C ALA A 147 3.24 11.10 20.83
N LEU A 148 1.95 10.80 20.90
CA LEU A 148 0.95 11.77 21.33
C LEU A 148 0.68 11.72 22.83
N PHE A 149 0.59 10.52 23.42
CA PHE A 149 0.12 10.30 24.79
C PHE A 149 1.19 9.73 25.75
N GLY A 150 2.35 9.32 25.23
CA GLY A 150 3.45 8.76 26.04
C GLY A 150 4.03 9.75 27.03
N GLN A 151 5.07 9.31 27.75
CA GLN A 151 5.78 10.16 28.70
C GLN A 151 6.48 11.32 27.98
N ASN A 152 6.35 12.53 28.50
CA ASN A 152 6.83 13.77 27.89
C ASN A 152 8.26 14.16 28.28
N THR A 153 9.12 13.21 28.60
CA THR A 153 10.48 13.45 29.11
C THR A 153 11.30 14.40 28.23
N THR A 154 11.35 14.10 26.93
CA THR A 154 12.08 14.93 25.96
C THR A 154 11.44 16.30 25.79
N LEU A 155 10.11 16.37 25.76
CA LEU A 155 9.36 17.61 25.62
C LEU A 155 9.64 18.59 26.78
N GLU A 156 9.69 18.09 28.00
CA GLU A 156 10.04 18.88 29.21
C GLU A 156 11.47 19.41 29.12
N LEU A 157 12.44 18.55 28.74
CA LEU A 157 13.85 18.97 28.62
C LEU A 157 14.04 20.02 27.52
N VAL A 158 13.39 19.87 26.39
CA VAL A 158 13.48 20.83 25.27
C VAL A 158 12.83 22.16 25.66
N LYS A 159 11.70 22.13 26.36
CA LYS A 159 11.07 23.35 26.89
C LYS A 159 11.98 24.12 27.88
N GLN A 160 12.67 23.40 28.74
CA GLN A 160 13.61 24.01 29.69
C GLN A 160 14.80 24.70 29.00
N ASN A 161 15.29 24.10 27.90
CA ASN A 161 16.48 24.59 27.19
C ASN A 161 16.16 25.63 26.10
N HIS A 162 15.03 25.53 25.41
CA HIS A 162 14.69 26.32 24.22
C HIS A 162 13.38 27.14 24.34
N GLY A 163 12.71 27.09 25.48
CA GLY A 163 11.45 27.81 25.69
C GLY A 163 10.25 27.19 24.98
N THR A 164 9.33 28.04 24.48
CA THR A 164 8.10 27.57 23.81
C THR A 164 8.37 26.99 22.44
N LEU A 165 7.97 25.73 22.25
CA LEU A 165 8.04 25.04 20.96
C LEU A 165 7.00 25.60 19.99
N LYS A 166 7.42 25.92 18.76
CA LYS A 166 6.52 26.38 17.70
C LYS A 166 5.70 25.22 17.14
N ASP A 167 4.40 25.41 17.02
CA ASP A 167 3.50 24.48 16.32
C ASP A 167 3.68 24.60 14.78
N LEU A 168 2.88 23.86 14.00
CA LEU A 168 2.92 23.87 12.54
C LEU A 168 2.76 25.29 11.97
N GLY A 169 3.65 25.66 11.06
CA GLY A 169 3.56 26.86 10.28
C GLY A 169 2.43 26.80 9.23
N LYS A 170 2.07 27.97 8.67
CA LYS A 170 1.00 28.02 7.65
C LYS A 170 1.32 27.17 6.42
N ARG A 171 2.57 27.13 5.95
CA ARG A 171 3.00 26.33 4.80
C ARG A 171 2.87 24.84 5.07
N GLU A 172 3.32 24.38 6.23
CA GLU A 172 3.23 22.99 6.68
C GLU A 172 1.76 22.54 6.82
N LEU A 173 0.92 23.44 7.37
CA LEU A 173 -0.50 23.20 7.52
C LEU A 173 -1.21 23.04 6.18
N VAL A 174 -0.95 23.92 5.20
CA VAL A 174 -1.54 23.83 3.87
C VAL A 174 -1.14 22.52 3.17
N LEU A 175 0.13 22.13 3.28
CA LEU A 175 0.63 20.90 2.70
C LEU A 175 -0.03 19.66 3.32
N LEU A 176 -0.09 19.56 4.65
CA LEU A 176 -0.73 18.42 5.31
C LEU A 176 -2.24 18.40 5.03
N LEU A 177 -2.89 19.57 4.98
CA LEU A 177 -4.31 19.66 4.65
C LEU A 177 -4.59 19.20 3.22
N SER A 178 -3.75 19.56 2.25
CA SER A 178 -3.91 19.09 0.86
C SER A 178 -3.77 17.57 0.73
N LEU A 179 -2.81 16.97 1.45
CA LEU A 179 -2.65 15.51 1.50
C LEU A 179 -3.85 14.82 2.18
N ALA A 180 -4.37 15.41 3.26
CA ALA A 180 -5.55 14.89 3.94
C ALA A 180 -6.80 14.93 3.06
N ILE A 181 -7.03 16.06 2.37
CA ILE A 181 -8.14 16.22 1.42
C ILE A 181 -8.01 15.19 0.29
N GLY A 182 -6.83 15.02 -0.30
CA GLY A 182 -6.59 14.03 -1.35
C GLY A 182 -6.87 12.61 -0.88
N LEU A 183 -6.48 12.28 0.34
CA LEU A 183 -6.68 10.94 0.93
C LEU A 183 -8.15 10.64 1.22
N VAL A 184 -8.90 11.62 1.75
CA VAL A 184 -10.35 11.51 1.97
C VAL A 184 -11.10 11.48 0.63
N TRP A 185 -10.70 12.29 -0.33
CA TRP A 185 -11.28 12.28 -1.67
C TRP A 185 -11.15 10.91 -2.34
N LEU A 186 -9.98 10.29 -2.28
CA LEU A 186 -9.76 8.92 -2.78
C LEU A 186 -10.61 7.89 -2.04
N GLY A 187 -10.87 8.10 -0.75
CA GLY A 187 -11.70 7.22 0.06
C GLY A 187 -13.19 7.33 -0.21
N LEU A 188 -13.67 8.54 -0.54
CA LEU A 188 -15.08 8.77 -0.81
C LEU A 188 -15.45 8.65 -2.29
N TYR A 189 -14.53 8.97 -3.18
CA TYR A 189 -14.76 9.00 -4.62
C TYR A 189 -13.55 8.42 -5.40
N PRO A 190 -13.33 7.10 -5.33
CA PRO A 190 -12.23 6.42 -6.03
C PRO A 190 -12.46 6.27 -7.54
N GLN A 191 -13.72 6.43 -8.02
CA GLN A 191 -14.15 6.24 -9.40
C GLN A 191 -13.19 6.86 -10.44
N PRO A 192 -12.80 8.15 -10.34
CA PRO A 192 -11.98 8.77 -11.38
C PRO A 192 -10.61 8.10 -11.58
N VAL A 193 -10.06 7.49 -10.53
CA VAL A 193 -8.81 6.73 -10.60
C VAL A 193 -9.06 5.38 -11.26
N MET A 194 -10.14 4.70 -10.88
CA MET A 194 -10.53 3.40 -11.40
C MET A 194 -10.87 3.50 -12.89
N ASP A 195 -11.70 4.45 -13.30
CA ASP A 195 -12.13 4.64 -14.69
C ASP A 195 -10.94 4.94 -15.62
N LYS A 196 -10.00 5.79 -15.17
CA LYS A 196 -8.80 6.11 -15.97
C LYS A 196 -7.83 4.94 -16.12
N SER A 197 -7.79 4.04 -15.16
CA SER A 197 -6.92 2.86 -15.18
C SER A 197 -7.60 1.62 -15.78
N GLU A 198 -8.92 1.65 -15.98
CA GLU A 198 -9.73 0.49 -16.34
C GLU A 198 -9.21 -0.22 -17.59
N GLY A 199 -8.98 0.50 -18.69
CA GLY A 199 -8.49 -0.11 -19.93
C GLY A 199 -7.16 -0.84 -19.77
N SER A 200 -6.21 -0.26 -19.03
CA SER A 200 -4.92 -0.90 -18.76
C SER A 200 -5.09 -2.12 -17.85
N MET A 201 -5.96 -2.02 -16.84
CA MET A 201 -6.18 -3.11 -15.88
C MET A 201 -6.94 -4.27 -16.53
N GLN A 202 -7.90 -4.01 -17.44
CA GLN A 202 -8.58 -5.03 -18.24
C GLN A 202 -7.60 -5.77 -19.13
N TRP A 203 -6.69 -5.05 -19.79
CA TRP A 203 -5.66 -5.68 -20.62
C TRP A 203 -4.75 -6.60 -19.79
N ILE A 204 -4.27 -6.15 -18.65
CA ILE A 204 -3.46 -6.96 -17.73
C ILE A 204 -4.27 -8.17 -17.23
N ALA A 205 -5.50 -7.99 -16.78
CA ALA A 205 -6.34 -9.08 -16.29
C ALA A 205 -6.62 -10.13 -17.38
N SER A 206 -6.81 -9.70 -18.64
CA SER A 206 -6.99 -10.62 -19.76
C SER A 206 -5.72 -11.43 -20.07
N ALA A 207 -4.54 -10.83 -19.93
CA ALA A 207 -3.27 -11.55 -20.09
C ALA A 207 -3.10 -12.65 -19.02
N TYR A 208 -3.43 -12.36 -17.75
CA TYR A 208 -3.43 -13.38 -16.69
C TYR A 208 -4.42 -14.51 -16.98
N ALA A 209 -5.64 -14.19 -17.44
CA ALA A 209 -6.64 -15.21 -17.77
C ALA A 209 -6.17 -16.11 -18.92
N HIS A 210 -5.52 -15.54 -19.92
CA HIS A 210 -4.99 -16.29 -21.05
C HIS A 210 -3.88 -17.27 -20.62
N ASP A 211 -2.93 -16.82 -19.79
CA ASP A 211 -1.84 -17.66 -19.29
C ASP A 211 -2.36 -18.82 -18.42
N VAL A 212 -3.40 -18.58 -17.60
CA VAL A 212 -4.04 -19.64 -16.81
C VAL A 212 -4.72 -20.67 -17.69
N ILE A 213 -5.43 -20.25 -18.76
CA ILE A 213 -6.09 -21.16 -19.69
C ILE A 213 -5.06 -22.01 -20.43
N MET A 214 -3.96 -21.41 -20.90
CA MET A 214 -2.90 -22.14 -21.59
C MET A 214 -2.14 -23.10 -20.67
N ALA A 215 -2.01 -22.79 -19.39
CA ALA A 215 -1.38 -23.67 -18.41
C ALA A 215 -2.25 -24.89 -18.03
N ASP A 216 -3.57 -24.77 -18.18
CA ASP A 216 -4.55 -25.84 -17.85
C ASP A 216 -4.90 -26.72 -19.05
N GLU A 217 -4.47 -26.35 -20.28
CA GLU A 217 -4.58 -27.23 -21.43
C GLU A 217 -3.58 -28.42 -21.27
N PRO A 218 -4.09 -29.66 -21.20
CA PRO A 218 -3.21 -30.82 -21.16
C PRO A 218 -2.36 -30.83 -22.42
N MET A 219 -1.04 -31.03 -22.28
CA MET A 219 -0.02 -31.06 -23.34
C MET A 219 -0.33 -31.97 -24.52
N HIS A 220 -1.54 -32.49 -24.63
CA HIS A 220 -2.01 -33.31 -25.76
C HIS A 220 -2.25 -32.50 -27.06
N GLY A 221 -2.54 -31.19 -26.96
CA GLY A 221 -2.75 -30.32 -28.11
C GLY A 221 -1.49 -30.03 -28.92
N ILE A 222 -0.33 -29.94 -28.25
CA ILE A 222 0.95 -29.61 -28.91
C ILE A 222 1.42 -30.75 -29.82
N ARG A 223 1.17 -32.01 -29.48
CA ARG A 223 1.52 -33.14 -30.34
C ARG A 223 0.71 -33.23 -31.65
N LEU A 224 -0.50 -32.68 -31.63
CA LEU A 224 -1.33 -32.69 -32.87
C LEU A 224 -0.91 -31.57 -33.84
N ILE A 225 -0.34 -30.49 -33.35
CA ILE A 225 0.19 -29.39 -34.19
C ILE A 225 1.54 -29.81 -34.82
N GLU A 226 2.42 -30.50 -34.08
CA GLU A 226 3.67 -31.02 -34.63
C GLU A 226 3.44 -32.15 -35.66
N GLY A 227 2.47 -33.03 -35.43
CA GLY A 227 2.09 -34.05 -36.42
C GLY A 227 1.55 -33.47 -37.71
N ASN A 228 0.78 -32.37 -37.63
CA ASN A 228 0.16 -31.76 -38.82
C ASN A 228 1.14 -30.90 -39.64
N MET A 229 2.19 -30.33 -38.99
CA MET A 229 3.19 -29.54 -39.70
C MET A 229 4.15 -30.38 -40.54
N GLY A 230 4.38 -31.65 -40.14
CA GLY A 230 5.14 -32.63 -40.94
C GLY A 230 4.43 -33.00 -42.27
N ASP A 231 3.11 -33.17 -42.19
CA ASP A 231 2.29 -33.51 -43.37
C ASP A 231 2.17 -32.34 -44.36
N TYR A 232 2.11 -31.09 -43.87
CA TYR A 232 2.12 -29.90 -44.74
C TYR A 232 3.46 -29.69 -45.45
N MET A 233 4.58 -30.02 -44.84
CA MET A 233 5.89 -29.90 -45.48
C MET A 233 6.09 -30.96 -46.58
N HIS A 234 5.59 -32.19 -46.38
CA HIS A 234 5.65 -33.25 -47.41
C HIS A 234 4.74 -32.95 -48.59
N ALA A 235 3.55 -32.38 -48.36
CA ALA A 235 2.62 -32.04 -49.44
C ALA A 235 3.16 -30.91 -50.35
N HIS A 236 3.87 -29.92 -49.80
CA HIS A 236 4.47 -28.84 -50.59
C HIS A 236 5.70 -29.28 -51.41
N HIS A 237 6.44 -30.29 -50.97
CA HIS A 237 7.61 -30.80 -51.73
C HIS A 237 7.22 -31.56 -52.98
N HIS A 238 6.04 -32.22 -53.00
CA HIS A 238 5.55 -32.92 -54.17
C HIS A 238 4.94 -32.01 -55.27
N GLN A 239 4.52 -30.79 -54.91
CA GLN A 239 4.02 -29.82 -55.91
C GLN A 239 5.10 -29.07 -56.67
N LEU A 240 6.34 -29.00 -56.14
CA LEU A 240 7.43 -28.29 -56.80
C LEU A 240 8.26 -29.14 -57.77
N HIS A 241 8.08 -30.48 -57.78
CA HIS A 241 8.81 -31.37 -58.66
C HIS A 241 7.92 -32.02 -59.79
N GLY A 242 6.68 -31.56 -59.95
CA GLY A 242 5.75 -32.08 -60.93
C GLY A 242 5.55 -31.22 -62.17
N GLN A 243 6.33 -30.16 -62.37
CA GLN A 243 6.34 -29.37 -63.62
C GLN A 243 7.79 -29.22 -64.10
N GLY A 244 8.23 -30.22 -64.83
CA GLY A 244 9.49 -30.26 -65.58
C GLY A 244 9.33 -31.27 -66.69
#